data_711a981dbcb4cb46571ced557d1f2d1d
#
_entry.id   711a981dbcb4cb46571ced557d1f2d1d
#
_cell.length_a   1.000
_cell.length_b   1.000
_cell.length_c   1.000
_cell.angle_alpha   90.00
_cell.angle_beta   90.00
_cell.angle_gamma   90.00
#
_symmetry.space_group_name_H-M   'P 1'
#
loop_
_entity.id
_entity.type
_entity.pdbx_description
1 polymer ?
#
loop_
_entity_poly.entity_id
_entity_poly.type
_entity_poly.pdbx_seq_one_letter_code
_entity_poly.pdbx_strand_id
1 'polypeptide(L)'
;MSSCNGNCSECGSDCADRKPESLLAELNPNASVKKVIAVVSGKGGVGKSTVTSMLAVAMARKGKRVGVLDADITGPSAPTAFGVTECQGADEHGLYPALTRTGIQVMSINLLLDNPADPVVWRGPVIAGAVKQFWTDVIWEDVDYLFVDMPPGTGDVPLTVFQSLPVDGVIIVTSPQDLVSMIVAKAVKMANMMHIPVLGFVENYSYLRCPDCGRKISVFGKSHLDEIAAQFDLPILARLPIDPAVAEAYDNGQMETVNTEALSAAVEAIEKTDV
;
A
#
# COMPACT_ATOMS: atom_id res chain seq x y z
N MET A 1 32.42 7.35 22.16
CA MET A 1 31.23 8.02 21.59
C MET A 1 31.15 9.40 22.21
N SER A 2 31.60 10.45 21.54
CA SER A 2 31.53 11.81 22.05
C SER A 2 30.12 12.35 21.76
N SER A 3 29.36 12.62 22.81
CA SER A 3 28.04 13.23 22.76
C SER A 3 28.15 14.65 22.20
N CYS A 4 27.47 14.93 21.10
CA CYS A 4 27.34 16.27 20.56
C CYS A 4 26.33 17.05 21.40
N ASN A 5 26.74 18.16 22.03
CA ASN A 5 25.87 19.02 22.86
C ASN A 5 25.17 20.14 22.07
N GLY A 6 25.14 20.07 20.74
CA GLY A 6 24.36 20.98 19.90
C GLY A 6 24.94 22.41 19.76
N ASN A 7 26.14 22.68 20.27
CA ASN A 7 26.78 23.99 20.16
C ASN A 7 27.84 23.99 19.04
N CYS A 8 27.45 24.37 17.82
CA CYS A 8 28.28 24.29 16.61
C CYS A 8 29.47 25.28 16.59
N SER A 9 29.50 26.28 17.47
CA SER A 9 30.58 27.30 17.51
C SER A 9 31.87 26.83 18.19
N GLU A 10 31.83 25.70 18.94
CA GLU A 10 32.98 25.12 19.65
C GLU A 10 33.33 23.70 19.20
N CYS A 11 32.67 23.20 18.17
CA CYS A 11 32.86 21.82 17.68
C CYS A 11 33.93 21.78 16.59
N GLY A 12 35.11 21.25 16.92
CA GLY A 12 36.22 21.05 15.98
C GLY A 12 36.09 19.84 15.06
N SER A 13 34.91 19.23 14.95
CA SER A 13 34.65 18.08 14.06
C SER A 13 33.90 18.54 12.81
N ASP A 14 34.42 18.18 11.64
CA ASP A 14 33.82 18.40 10.35
C ASP A 14 32.46 17.63 10.26
N CYS A 15 31.34 18.37 10.37
CA CYS A 15 29.99 17.81 10.25
C CYS A 15 29.66 17.37 8.81
N ALA A 16 30.54 17.65 7.84
CA ALA A 16 30.36 17.27 6.43
C ALA A 16 30.42 15.75 6.18
N ASP A 17 31.01 14.99 7.09
CA ASP A 17 31.19 13.52 6.97
C ASP A 17 30.10 12.69 7.65
N ARG A 18 29.07 13.31 8.25
CA ARG A 18 27.92 12.57 8.76
C ARG A 18 27.03 12.15 7.60
N LYS A 19 27.24 10.94 7.11
CA LYS A 19 26.19 10.28 6.31
C LYS A 19 24.92 10.26 7.13
N PRO A 20 23.76 10.74 6.60
CA PRO A 20 22.50 10.60 7.31
C PRO A 20 22.29 9.11 7.62
N GLU A 21 22.06 8.79 8.89
CA GLU A 21 21.71 7.43 9.29
C GLU A 21 20.45 7.04 8.51
N SER A 22 20.49 5.89 7.83
CA SER A 22 19.32 5.35 7.16
C SER A 22 18.24 5.09 8.19
N LEU A 23 17.04 5.64 7.97
CA LEU A 23 15.86 5.38 8.80
C LEU A 23 15.19 4.05 8.44
N LEU A 24 15.67 3.37 7.38
CA LEU A 24 15.16 2.07 6.97
C LEU A 24 15.30 1.05 8.08
N ALA A 25 14.21 0.35 8.37
CA ALA A 25 14.20 -0.75 9.32
C ALA A 25 14.80 -2.00 8.68
N GLU A 26 15.51 -2.78 9.46
CA GLU A 26 15.99 -4.08 9.02
C GLU A 26 14.80 -5.06 8.93
N LEU A 27 14.75 -5.86 7.87
CA LEU A 27 13.78 -6.94 7.73
C LEU A 27 14.07 -8.01 8.80
N ASN A 28 13.01 -8.70 9.27
CA ASN A 28 13.20 -9.87 10.13
C ASN A 28 14.25 -10.81 9.50
N PRO A 29 15.27 -11.28 10.23
CA PRO A 29 16.36 -12.10 9.67
C PRO A 29 15.87 -13.45 9.10
N ASN A 30 14.68 -13.91 9.50
CA ASN A 30 14.07 -15.13 9.00
C ASN A 30 13.04 -14.88 7.87
N ALA A 31 12.84 -13.61 7.48
CA ALA A 31 11.95 -13.23 6.39
C ALA A 31 12.71 -13.01 5.09
N SER A 32 12.00 -13.13 3.97
CA SER A 32 12.52 -12.84 2.63
C SER A 32 11.46 -12.11 1.80
N VAL A 33 11.74 -10.85 1.46
CA VAL A 33 10.89 -10.01 0.61
C VAL A 33 11.76 -9.43 -0.49
N LYS A 34 11.38 -9.66 -1.77
CA LYS A 34 12.18 -9.18 -2.90
C LYS A 34 11.82 -7.75 -3.29
N LYS A 35 10.52 -7.43 -3.33
CA LYS A 35 9.99 -6.13 -3.76
C LYS A 35 8.89 -5.65 -2.86
N VAL A 36 8.89 -4.36 -2.57
CA VAL A 36 7.86 -3.68 -1.77
C VAL A 36 7.15 -2.65 -2.63
N ILE A 37 5.85 -2.82 -2.85
CA ILE A 37 5.02 -1.91 -3.64
C ILE A 37 4.01 -1.22 -2.73
N ALA A 38 4.14 0.08 -2.57
CA ALA A 38 3.19 0.86 -1.79
C ALA A 38 1.98 1.27 -2.65
N VAL A 39 0.78 1.06 -2.11
CA VAL A 39 -0.45 1.55 -2.71
C VAL A 39 -0.96 2.73 -1.88
N VAL A 40 -1.01 3.88 -2.50
CA VAL A 40 -1.34 5.15 -1.84
C VAL A 40 -2.60 5.77 -2.42
N SER A 41 -3.26 6.59 -1.62
CA SER A 41 -4.34 7.44 -2.11
C SER A 41 -4.29 8.80 -1.43
N GLY A 42 -4.67 9.83 -2.16
CA GLY A 42 -4.68 11.19 -1.62
C GLY A 42 -5.82 11.45 -0.63
N LYS A 43 -6.89 10.66 -0.66
CA LYS A 43 -8.03 10.72 0.28
C LYS A 43 -8.59 9.34 0.58
N GLY A 44 -9.35 9.22 1.68
CA GLY A 44 -10.09 8.01 1.99
C GLY A 44 -11.28 7.77 1.05
N GLY A 45 -11.75 6.52 0.99
CA GLY A 45 -12.96 6.15 0.25
C GLY A 45 -12.81 6.00 -1.27
N VAL A 46 -11.59 6.04 -1.82
CA VAL A 46 -11.36 5.78 -3.26
C VAL A 46 -11.23 4.29 -3.61
N GLY A 47 -11.36 3.41 -2.62
CA GLY A 47 -11.19 1.96 -2.81
C GLY A 47 -9.72 1.53 -2.93
N LYS A 48 -8.80 2.22 -2.27
CA LYS A 48 -7.37 1.89 -2.23
C LYS A 48 -7.15 0.43 -1.82
N SER A 49 -7.71 -0.01 -0.70
CA SER A 49 -7.56 -1.36 -0.16
C SER A 49 -8.15 -2.44 -1.07
N THR A 50 -9.27 -2.11 -1.76
CA THR A 50 -9.83 -2.98 -2.80
C THR A 50 -8.85 -3.17 -3.96
N VAL A 51 -8.24 -2.06 -4.44
CA VAL A 51 -7.24 -2.12 -5.52
C VAL A 51 -5.99 -2.86 -5.06
N THR A 52 -5.52 -2.63 -3.82
CA THR A 52 -4.39 -3.37 -3.23
C THR A 52 -4.64 -4.87 -3.23
N SER A 53 -5.82 -5.29 -2.75
CA SER A 53 -6.22 -6.71 -2.72
C SER A 53 -6.32 -7.30 -4.14
N MET A 54 -6.89 -6.56 -5.10
CA MET A 54 -6.97 -6.99 -6.51
C MET A 54 -5.58 -7.13 -7.16
N LEU A 55 -4.64 -6.23 -6.86
CA LEU A 55 -3.25 -6.31 -7.35
C LEU A 55 -2.55 -7.54 -6.76
N ALA A 56 -2.70 -7.78 -5.46
CA ALA A 56 -2.17 -8.96 -4.79
C ALA A 56 -2.69 -10.26 -5.43
N VAL A 57 -4.00 -10.35 -5.66
CA VAL A 57 -4.64 -11.49 -6.34
C VAL A 57 -4.14 -11.64 -7.78
N ALA A 58 -3.99 -10.54 -8.52
CA ALA A 58 -3.49 -10.57 -9.90
C ALA A 58 -2.07 -11.13 -9.98
N MET A 59 -1.19 -10.73 -9.06
CA MET A 59 0.19 -11.22 -8.98
C MET A 59 0.24 -12.69 -8.53
N ALA A 60 -0.57 -13.08 -7.55
CA ALA A 60 -0.66 -14.47 -7.09
C ALA A 60 -1.12 -15.41 -8.23
N ARG A 61 -2.09 -14.98 -9.06
CA ARG A 61 -2.53 -15.73 -10.26
C ARG A 61 -1.43 -15.90 -11.32
N LYS A 62 -0.43 -15.04 -11.33
CA LYS A 62 0.78 -15.19 -12.16
C LYS A 62 1.83 -16.13 -11.53
N GLY A 63 1.51 -16.77 -10.43
CA GLY A 63 2.40 -17.69 -9.73
C GLY A 63 3.46 -17.00 -8.86
N LYS A 64 3.28 -15.70 -8.54
CA LYS A 64 4.15 -14.97 -7.61
C LYS A 64 3.72 -15.24 -6.17
N ARG A 65 4.68 -15.32 -5.25
CA ARG A 65 4.41 -15.33 -3.81
C ARG A 65 4.19 -13.92 -3.33
N VAL A 66 3.05 -13.67 -2.74
CA VAL A 66 2.56 -12.31 -2.46
C VAL A 66 2.28 -12.13 -0.97
N GLY A 67 2.68 -10.98 -0.44
CA GLY A 67 2.29 -10.48 0.87
C GLY A 67 1.45 -9.22 0.74
N VAL A 68 0.56 -9.01 1.71
CA VAL A 68 -0.20 -7.77 1.91
C VAL A 68 0.01 -7.28 3.33
N LEU A 69 0.64 -6.13 3.48
CA LEU A 69 0.78 -5.42 4.74
C LEU A 69 -0.24 -4.29 4.79
N ASP A 70 -1.23 -4.41 5.66
CA ASP A 70 -2.22 -3.36 5.93
C ASP A 70 -1.65 -2.35 6.91
N ALA A 71 -1.21 -1.21 6.38
CA ALA A 71 -0.67 -0.10 7.16
C ALA A 71 -1.72 0.95 7.51
N ASP A 72 -2.99 0.78 7.08
CA ASP A 72 -4.11 1.65 7.48
C ASP A 72 -4.71 1.19 8.82
N ILE A 73 -3.97 1.40 9.89
CA ILE A 73 -4.33 0.96 11.25
C ILE A 73 -5.64 1.59 11.75
N THR A 74 -6.03 2.74 11.20
CA THR A 74 -7.27 3.43 11.59
C THR A 74 -8.53 2.87 10.93
N GLY A 75 -8.37 2.17 9.82
CA GLY A 75 -9.45 1.54 9.07
C GLY A 75 -8.98 0.23 8.42
N PRO A 76 -8.40 -0.70 9.21
CA PRO A 76 -7.80 -1.90 8.66
C PRO A 76 -8.84 -2.78 8.00
N SER A 77 -8.57 -3.21 6.78
CA SER A 77 -9.56 -3.82 5.91
C SER A 77 -9.06 -5.05 5.13
N ALA A 78 -7.75 -5.26 5.03
CA ALA A 78 -7.19 -6.39 4.30
C ALA A 78 -7.65 -7.77 4.85
N PRO A 79 -7.73 -8.01 6.17
CA PRO A 79 -8.26 -9.28 6.68
C PRO A 79 -9.69 -9.56 6.23
N THR A 80 -10.56 -8.55 6.23
CA THR A 80 -11.95 -8.68 5.74
C THR A 80 -11.97 -9.06 4.27
N ALA A 81 -11.20 -8.38 3.43
CA ALA A 81 -11.13 -8.63 1.98
C ALA A 81 -10.77 -10.08 1.63
N PHE A 82 -9.89 -10.69 2.42
CA PHE A 82 -9.42 -12.06 2.21
C PHE A 82 -10.10 -13.12 3.08
N GLY A 83 -10.97 -12.72 4.00
CA GLY A 83 -11.67 -13.63 4.91
C GLY A 83 -10.73 -14.35 5.88
N VAL A 84 -9.66 -13.68 6.30
CA VAL A 84 -8.73 -14.19 7.33
C VAL A 84 -8.99 -13.49 8.66
N THR A 85 -8.91 -14.24 9.76
CA THR A 85 -9.30 -13.77 11.09
C THR A 85 -8.18 -13.86 12.13
N GLU A 86 -7.12 -14.62 11.86
CA GLU A 86 -6.03 -14.84 12.80
C GLU A 86 -4.71 -15.09 12.06
N CYS A 87 -3.61 -14.75 12.70
CA CYS A 87 -2.26 -15.10 12.27
C CYS A 87 -2.01 -16.60 12.46
N GLN A 88 -1.03 -17.17 11.75
CA GLN A 88 -0.68 -18.59 11.88
C GLN A 88 -0.03 -18.93 13.24
N GLY A 89 0.38 -17.93 14.01
CA GLY A 89 1.01 -18.06 15.31
C GLY A 89 2.28 -17.22 15.42
N ALA A 90 3.02 -17.43 16.51
CA ALA A 90 4.30 -16.79 16.77
C ALA A 90 5.24 -17.77 17.48
N ASP A 91 6.53 -17.61 17.27
CA ASP A 91 7.58 -18.33 17.97
C ASP A 91 8.72 -17.39 18.39
N GLU A 92 9.86 -17.93 18.78
CA GLU A 92 11.04 -17.15 19.19
C GLU A 92 11.67 -16.34 18.04
N HIS A 93 11.30 -16.61 16.78
CA HIS A 93 11.83 -15.94 15.59
C HIS A 93 10.92 -14.80 15.13
N GLY A 94 9.64 -14.81 15.45
CA GLY A 94 8.70 -13.77 15.11
C GLY A 94 7.26 -14.23 14.97
N LEU A 95 6.47 -13.39 14.31
CA LEU A 95 5.04 -13.59 14.06
C LEU A 95 4.82 -14.06 12.62
N TYR A 96 4.06 -15.13 12.44
CA TYR A 96 3.68 -15.64 11.12
C TYR A 96 2.38 -14.99 10.66
N PRO A 97 2.36 -14.38 9.45
CA PRO A 97 1.17 -13.71 8.92
C PRO A 97 0.02 -14.68 8.69
N ALA A 98 -1.19 -14.19 8.56
CA ALA A 98 -2.31 -15.00 8.13
C ALA A 98 -2.10 -15.48 6.68
N LEU A 99 -2.58 -16.68 6.34
CA LEU A 99 -2.57 -17.21 4.98
C LEU A 99 -3.98 -17.26 4.42
N THR A 100 -4.13 -16.71 3.21
CA THR A 100 -5.38 -16.85 2.44
C THR A 100 -5.48 -18.24 1.79
N ARG A 101 -6.61 -18.52 1.15
CA ARG A 101 -6.85 -19.81 0.47
C ARG A 101 -5.87 -20.07 -0.67
N THR A 102 -5.39 -19.02 -1.35
CA THR A 102 -4.41 -19.13 -2.45
C THR A 102 -2.96 -18.90 -2.01
N GLY A 103 -2.72 -18.73 -0.70
CA GLY A 103 -1.38 -18.59 -0.13
C GLY A 103 -0.84 -17.17 -0.11
N ILE A 104 -1.69 -16.15 -0.24
CA ILE A 104 -1.28 -14.76 0.01
C ILE A 104 -1.08 -14.57 1.51
N GLN A 105 0.06 -14.02 1.91
CA GLN A 105 0.38 -13.72 3.30
C GLN A 105 -0.23 -12.35 3.66
N VAL A 106 -1.01 -12.27 4.73
CA VAL A 106 -1.69 -11.03 5.14
C VAL A 106 -1.32 -10.68 6.56
N MET A 107 -0.90 -9.42 6.77
CA MET A 107 -0.67 -8.86 8.09
C MET A 107 -1.41 -7.54 8.27
N SER A 108 -2.12 -7.42 9.38
CA SER A 108 -2.87 -6.24 9.78
C SER A 108 -3.00 -6.20 11.29
N ILE A 109 -3.15 -5.00 11.85
CA ILE A 109 -3.40 -4.84 13.29
C ILE A 109 -4.65 -5.58 13.77
N ASN A 110 -5.68 -5.69 12.93
CA ASN A 110 -6.92 -6.38 13.28
C ASN A 110 -6.73 -7.87 13.56
N LEU A 111 -5.67 -8.49 13.05
CA LEU A 111 -5.34 -9.88 13.33
C LEU A 111 -4.71 -10.08 14.72
N LEU A 112 -4.34 -9.00 15.40
CA LEU A 112 -3.72 -8.99 16.72
C LEU A 112 -4.65 -8.47 17.83
N LEU A 113 -5.85 -8.02 17.47
CA LEU A 113 -6.83 -7.53 18.43
C LEU A 113 -7.72 -8.69 18.90
N ASP A 114 -8.00 -8.76 20.20
CA ASP A 114 -8.94 -9.73 20.77
C ASP A 114 -10.34 -9.57 20.18
N ASN A 115 -10.73 -8.32 19.86
CA ASN A 115 -11.98 -8.01 19.17
C ASN A 115 -11.67 -7.04 18.00
N PRO A 116 -11.83 -7.47 16.74
CA PRO A 116 -11.58 -6.62 15.57
C PRO A 116 -12.45 -5.36 15.48
N ALA A 117 -13.55 -5.29 16.25
CA ALA A 117 -14.41 -4.11 16.31
C ALA A 117 -13.92 -3.05 17.30
N ASP A 118 -12.88 -3.33 18.10
CA ASP A 118 -12.36 -2.37 19.05
C ASP A 118 -11.59 -1.27 18.31
N PRO A 119 -11.87 0.00 18.65
CA PRO A 119 -11.20 1.11 17.99
C PRO A 119 -9.73 1.18 18.42
N VAL A 120 -8.83 1.22 17.45
CA VAL A 120 -7.41 1.49 17.69
C VAL A 120 -7.22 3.00 17.84
N VAL A 121 -7.18 3.48 19.08
CA VAL A 121 -7.01 4.91 19.40
C VAL A 121 -5.52 5.21 19.61
N TRP A 122 -4.73 5.12 18.54
CA TRP A 122 -3.31 5.40 18.60
C TRP A 122 -2.97 6.74 17.93
N ARG A 123 -1.90 7.38 18.40
CA ARG A 123 -1.36 8.59 17.78
C ARG A 123 -0.37 8.21 16.66
N GLY A 124 -0.16 9.11 15.69
CA GLY A 124 0.68 8.89 14.52
C GLY A 124 2.01 8.17 14.77
N PRO A 125 2.83 8.57 15.78
CA PRO A 125 4.09 7.87 16.07
C PRO A 125 3.93 6.40 16.49
N VAL A 126 2.84 6.06 17.19
CA VAL A 126 2.57 4.67 17.61
C VAL A 126 2.13 3.84 16.41
N ILE A 127 1.30 4.42 15.52
CA ILE A 127 0.88 3.79 14.27
C ILE A 127 2.09 3.48 13.38
N ALA A 128 2.96 4.45 13.19
CA ALA A 128 4.18 4.27 12.41
C ALA A 128 5.12 3.23 13.03
N GLY A 129 5.20 3.17 14.36
CA GLY A 129 5.93 2.15 15.10
C GLY A 129 5.37 0.75 14.85
N ALA A 130 4.03 0.58 14.86
CA ALA A 130 3.39 -0.71 14.58
C ALA A 130 3.65 -1.19 13.14
N VAL A 131 3.55 -0.31 12.15
CA VAL A 131 3.87 -0.68 10.76
C VAL A 131 5.34 -1.09 10.63
N LYS A 132 6.25 -0.41 11.33
CA LYS A 132 7.64 -0.81 11.39
C LYS A 132 7.81 -2.20 12.01
N GLN A 133 7.09 -2.49 13.11
CA GLN A 133 7.11 -3.82 13.74
C GLN A 133 6.58 -4.91 12.79
N PHE A 134 5.59 -4.63 11.96
CA PHE A 134 5.14 -5.59 10.93
C PHE A 134 6.21 -5.91 9.88
N TRP A 135 7.21 -5.07 9.75
CA TRP A 135 8.37 -5.33 8.93
C TRP A 135 9.48 -6.08 9.69
N THR A 136 9.76 -5.68 10.93
CA THR A 136 10.88 -6.22 11.71
C THR A 136 10.55 -7.54 12.41
N ASP A 137 9.28 -7.77 12.80
CA ASP A 137 8.89 -8.86 13.69
C ASP A 137 8.07 -9.94 12.96
N VAL A 138 7.51 -9.64 11.77
CA VAL A 138 6.76 -10.62 10.97
C VAL A 138 7.72 -11.41 10.08
N ILE A 139 7.53 -12.71 10.04
CA ILE A 139 8.26 -13.63 9.16
C ILE A 139 7.50 -13.75 7.83
N TRP A 140 7.90 -12.90 6.87
CA TRP A 140 7.43 -12.95 5.50
C TRP A 140 8.16 -14.07 4.76
N GLU A 141 7.49 -15.20 4.51
CA GLU A 141 8.12 -16.38 3.92
C GLU A 141 8.22 -16.26 2.40
N ASP A 142 9.45 -16.04 1.91
CA ASP A 142 9.77 -16.06 0.47
C ASP A 142 8.85 -15.18 -0.41
N VAL A 143 8.50 -14.00 0.02
CA VAL A 143 7.61 -13.08 -0.69
C VAL A 143 8.31 -12.46 -1.90
N ASP A 144 7.75 -12.64 -3.10
CA ASP A 144 8.25 -11.97 -4.31
C ASP A 144 7.82 -10.50 -4.33
N TYR A 145 6.56 -10.21 -3.94
CA TYR A 145 6.00 -8.84 -3.88
C TYR A 145 5.19 -8.64 -2.61
N LEU A 146 5.59 -7.68 -1.80
CA LEU A 146 4.84 -7.21 -0.63
C LEU A 146 4.09 -5.93 -1.01
N PHE A 147 2.77 -5.99 -1.03
CA PHE A 147 1.93 -4.82 -1.19
C PHE A 147 1.69 -4.16 0.16
N VAL A 148 1.99 -2.88 0.27
CA VAL A 148 1.71 -2.09 1.47
C VAL A 148 0.48 -1.23 1.21
N ASP A 149 -0.63 -1.55 1.86
CA ASP A 149 -1.86 -0.75 1.83
C ASP A 149 -1.70 0.44 2.78
N MET A 150 -1.35 1.59 2.22
CA MET A 150 -0.97 2.78 2.98
C MET A 150 -2.19 3.48 3.59
N PRO A 151 -2.07 4.16 4.74
CA PRO A 151 -3.13 5.03 5.20
C PRO A 151 -3.40 6.16 4.20
N PRO A 152 -4.65 6.67 4.12
CA PRO A 152 -4.99 7.71 3.17
C PRO A 152 -4.30 9.04 3.49
N GLY A 153 -4.04 9.83 2.45
CA GLY A 153 -3.44 11.16 2.58
C GLY A 153 -1.92 11.17 2.46
N THR A 154 -1.33 12.31 2.79
CA THR A 154 0.12 12.60 2.67
C THR A 154 0.70 13.14 3.98
N GLY A 155 0.19 12.66 5.11
CA GLY A 155 0.60 13.09 6.44
C GLY A 155 1.81 12.33 6.98
N ASP A 156 2.03 12.43 8.29
CA ASP A 156 3.22 11.90 8.97
C ASP A 156 3.32 10.38 8.91
N VAL A 157 2.18 9.65 8.94
CA VAL A 157 2.21 8.18 8.94
C VAL A 157 2.69 7.63 7.59
N PRO A 158 2.12 8.02 6.43
CA PRO A 158 2.67 7.63 5.12
C PRO A 158 4.15 7.98 4.97
N LEU A 159 4.55 9.17 5.41
CA LEU A 159 5.96 9.59 5.34
C LEU A 159 6.87 8.67 6.15
N THR A 160 6.48 8.35 7.38
CA THR A 160 7.27 7.46 8.24
C THR A 160 7.36 6.05 7.67
N VAL A 161 6.27 5.53 7.08
CA VAL A 161 6.31 4.22 6.41
C VAL A 161 7.30 4.23 5.25
N PHE A 162 7.27 5.26 4.40
CA PHE A 162 8.24 5.41 3.31
C PHE A 162 9.69 5.56 3.78
N GLN A 163 9.91 6.12 4.98
CA GLN A 163 11.26 6.22 5.56
C GLN A 163 11.72 4.91 6.19
N SER A 164 10.79 4.06 6.64
CA SER A 164 11.09 2.84 7.39
C SER A 164 11.16 1.59 6.52
N LEU A 165 10.40 1.52 5.42
CA LEU A 165 10.36 0.37 4.52
C LEU A 165 11.10 0.67 3.20
N PRO A 166 11.81 -0.32 2.63
CA PRO A 166 12.52 -0.17 1.35
C PRO A 166 11.52 -0.29 0.19
N VAL A 167 10.72 0.77 -0.04
CA VAL A 167 9.70 0.77 -1.09
C VAL A 167 10.33 0.90 -2.47
N ASP A 168 10.08 -0.08 -3.36
CA ASP A 168 10.59 -0.13 -4.73
C ASP A 168 9.72 0.62 -5.73
N GLY A 169 8.44 0.84 -5.41
CA GLY A 169 7.52 1.56 -6.30
C GLY A 169 6.20 1.93 -5.64
N VAL A 170 5.57 2.95 -6.19
CA VAL A 170 4.28 3.47 -5.71
C VAL A 170 3.22 3.38 -6.79
N ILE A 171 2.05 2.84 -6.47
CA ILE A 171 0.83 2.94 -7.28
C ILE A 171 -0.11 3.92 -6.59
N ILE A 172 -0.59 4.92 -7.34
CA ILE A 172 -1.50 5.94 -6.81
C ILE A 172 -2.93 5.60 -7.23
N VAL A 173 -3.78 5.31 -6.24
CA VAL A 173 -5.21 5.04 -6.44
C VAL A 173 -6.00 6.32 -6.28
N THR A 174 -6.89 6.57 -7.22
CA THR A 174 -7.75 7.75 -7.28
C THR A 174 -9.16 7.42 -7.76
N SER A 175 -10.05 8.41 -7.80
CA SER A 175 -11.41 8.33 -8.32
C SER A 175 -11.76 9.60 -9.09
N PRO A 176 -12.76 9.63 -9.99
CA PRO A 176 -13.07 10.77 -10.87
C PRO A 176 -13.58 12.05 -10.17
N GLN A 177 -13.52 12.20 -8.87
CA GLN A 177 -14.06 13.34 -8.13
C GLN A 177 -13.14 14.59 -8.21
N ASP A 178 -13.71 15.80 -8.30
CA ASP A 178 -13.02 17.05 -8.64
C ASP A 178 -11.84 17.49 -7.74
N LEU A 179 -11.79 17.06 -6.48
CA LEU A 179 -10.70 17.44 -5.56
C LEU A 179 -9.41 16.63 -5.75
N VAL A 180 -9.41 15.71 -6.70
CA VAL A 180 -8.35 14.69 -6.86
C VAL A 180 -7.04 15.29 -7.37
N SER A 181 -7.07 16.32 -8.24
CA SER A 181 -5.87 16.83 -8.89
C SER A 181 -4.81 17.35 -7.90
N MET A 182 -5.20 18.16 -6.91
CA MET A 182 -4.26 18.70 -5.91
C MET A 182 -3.73 17.59 -4.98
N ILE A 183 -4.59 16.64 -4.63
CA ILE A 183 -4.26 15.59 -3.67
C ILE A 183 -3.35 14.54 -4.32
N VAL A 184 -3.63 14.16 -5.56
CA VAL A 184 -2.77 13.28 -6.37
C VAL A 184 -1.40 13.92 -6.60
N ALA A 185 -1.36 15.23 -6.92
CA ALA A 185 -0.11 15.95 -7.06
C ALA A 185 0.73 15.93 -5.77
N LYS A 186 0.10 15.99 -4.59
CA LYS A 186 0.82 15.85 -3.31
C LYS A 186 1.41 14.45 -3.13
N ALA A 187 0.66 13.39 -3.49
CA ALA A 187 1.15 12.02 -3.40
C ALA A 187 2.35 11.78 -4.32
N VAL A 188 2.29 12.27 -5.58
CA VAL A 188 3.43 12.21 -6.52
C VAL A 188 4.64 12.96 -5.97
N LYS A 189 4.44 14.19 -5.45
CA LYS A 189 5.53 14.99 -4.88
C LYS A 189 6.15 14.31 -3.66
N MET A 190 5.35 13.70 -2.81
CA MET A 190 5.84 12.96 -1.64
C MET A 190 6.72 11.78 -2.06
N ALA A 191 6.27 10.95 -3.01
CA ALA A 191 7.07 9.84 -3.52
C ALA A 191 8.39 10.34 -4.14
N ASN A 192 8.35 11.42 -4.93
CA ASN A 192 9.55 12.03 -5.53
C ASN A 192 10.52 12.57 -4.48
N MET A 193 10.03 13.19 -3.40
CA MET A 193 10.87 13.66 -2.29
C MET A 193 11.58 12.50 -1.57
N MET A 194 10.96 11.32 -1.57
CA MET A 194 11.53 10.10 -0.99
C MET A 194 12.36 9.30 -2.01
N HIS A 195 12.51 9.82 -3.24
CA HIS A 195 13.20 9.15 -4.34
C HIS A 195 12.62 7.77 -4.70
N ILE A 196 11.31 7.59 -4.48
CA ILE A 196 10.61 6.35 -4.80
C ILE A 196 9.90 6.53 -6.15
N PRO A 197 10.09 5.61 -7.12
CA PRO A 197 9.45 5.71 -8.43
C PRO A 197 7.92 5.55 -8.31
N VAL A 198 7.18 6.43 -8.98
CA VAL A 198 5.73 6.30 -9.15
C VAL A 198 5.49 5.47 -10.42
N LEU A 199 4.90 4.29 -10.27
CA LEU A 199 4.63 3.36 -11.37
C LEU A 199 3.47 3.83 -12.25
N GLY A 200 2.51 4.57 -11.67
CA GLY A 200 1.38 5.16 -12.37
C GLY A 200 0.12 5.24 -11.52
N PHE A 201 -0.99 5.51 -12.21
CA PHE A 201 -2.30 5.73 -11.59
C PHE A 201 -3.27 4.58 -11.85
N VAL A 202 -4.06 4.24 -10.85
CA VAL A 202 -5.26 3.41 -10.99
C VAL A 202 -6.48 4.25 -10.62
N GLU A 203 -7.34 4.53 -11.58
CA GLU A 203 -8.61 5.21 -11.34
C GLU A 203 -9.69 4.19 -11.02
N ASN A 204 -10.06 4.10 -9.75
CA ASN A 204 -11.18 3.29 -9.32
C ASN A 204 -12.50 4.08 -9.39
N TYR A 205 -13.63 3.39 -9.50
CA TYR A 205 -14.95 3.99 -9.66
C TYR A 205 -15.06 4.91 -10.90
N SER A 206 -14.28 4.60 -11.95
CA SER A 206 -14.14 5.43 -13.15
C SER A 206 -15.46 5.54 -13.93
N TYR A 207 -16.25 4.48 -13.96
CA TYR A 207 -17.53 4.41 -14.63
C TYR A 207 -18.41 3.29 -14.07
N LEU A 208 -19.72 3.40 -14.31
CA LEU A 208 -20.66 2.29 -14.16
C LEU A 208 -20.98 1.71 -15.55
N ARG A 209 -21.00 0.38 -15.65
CA ARG A 209 -21.47 -0.28 -16.87
C ARG A 209 -22.97 -0.54 -16.73
N CYS A 210 -23.78 0.00 -17.65
CA CYS A 210 -25.23 -0.25 -17.67
C CYS A 210 -25.47 -1.77 -17.84
N PRO A 211 -26.24 -2.42 -16.96
CA PRO A 211 -26.52 -3.85 -17.06
C PRO A 211 -27.31 -4.24 -18.32
N ASP A 212 -28.15 -3.35 -18.84
CA ASP A 212 -29.03 -3.64 -19.97
C ASP A 212 -28.32 -3.49 -21.32
N CYS A 213 -27.51 -2.43 -21.50
CA CYS A 213 -26.93 -2.11 -22.83
C CYS A 213 -25.39 -2.03 -22.81
N GLY A 214 -24.72 -2.26 -21.70
CA GLY A 214 -23.26 -2.24 -21.59
C GLY A 214 -22.60 -0.86 -21.70
N ARG A 215 -23.39 0.23 -21.92
CA ARG A 215 -22.85 1.59 -22.04
C ARG A 215 -22.17 2.03 -20.74
N LYS A 216 -20.99 2.66 -20.88
CA LYS A 216 -20.30 3.28 -19.75
C LYS A 216 -20.98 4.59 -19.36
N ILE A 217 -21.25 4.76 -18.06
CA ILE A 217 -21.88 5.94 -17.46
C ILE A 217 -20.89 6.52 -16.48
N SER A 218 -20.49 7.77 -16.69
CA SER A 218 -19.61 8.51 -15.77
C SER A 218 -20.42 9.07 -14.60
N VAL A 219 -20.54 8.29 -13.54
CA VAL A 219 -21.38 8.61 -12.36
C VAL A 219 -20.90 9.87 -11.66
N PHE A 220 -19.58 10.07 -11.61
CA PHE A 220 -18.93 11.21 -10.94
C PHE A 220 -18.50 12.33 -11.91
N GLY A 221 -19.07 12.37 -13.13
CA GLY A 221 -18.68 13.35 -14.13
C GLY A 221 -17.44 12.93 -14.95
N LYS A 222 -16.82 13.91 -15.62
CA LYS A 222 -15.63 13.67 -16.44
C LYS A 222 -14.41 13.58 -15.53
N SER A 223 -13.61 12.54 -15.73
CA SER A 223 -12.30 12.42 -15.05
C SER A 223 -11.30 13.43 -15.59
N HIS A 224 -10.52 14.03 -14.72
CA HIS A 224 -9.37 14.89 -15.03
C HIS A 224 -8.03 14.14 -14.92
N LEU A 225 -8.06 12.82 -14.75
CA LEU A 225 -6.85 12.03 -14.56
C LEU A 225 -5.91 12.07 -15.76
N ASP A 226 -6.44 12.17 -17.01
CA ASP A 226 -5.61 12.28 -18.21
C ASP A 226 -4.73 13.55 -18.19
N GLU A 227 -5.28 14.66 -17.71
CA GLU A 227 -4.57 15.94 -17.58
C GLU A 227 -3.45 15.85 -16.51
N ILE A 228 -3.76 15.19 -15.39
CA ILE A 228 -2.80 14.97 -14.29
C ILE A 228 -1.70 13.99 -14.74
N ALA A 229 -2.05 12.90 -15.38
CA ALA A 229 -1.12 11.91 -15.89
C ALA A 229 -0.12 12.54 -16.88
N ALA A 230 -0.63 13.38 -17.80
CA ALA A 230 0.20 14.14 -18.72
C ALA A 230 1.11 15.18 -18.01
N GLN A 231 0.61 15.84 -16.97
CA GLN A 231 1.40 16.83 -16.20
C GLN A 231 2.62 16.21 -15.51
N PHE A 232 2.52 14.96 -15.07
CA PHE A 232 3.58 14.28 -14.34
C PHE A 232 4.34 13.26 -15.20
N ASP A 233 3.97 13.11 -16.48
CA ASP A 233 4.52 12.10 -17.39
C ASP A 233 4.42 10.67 -16.81
N LEU A 234 3.25 10.37 -16.22
CA LEU A 234 2.98 9.08 -15.57
C LEU A 234 1.83 8.34 -16.28
N PRO A 235 1.92 7.01 -16.42
CA PRO A 235 0.87 6.25 -17.08
C PRO A 235 -0.39 6.07 -16.23
N ILE A 236 -1.54 5.97 -16.88
CA ILE A 236 -2.77 5.45 -16.27
C ILE A 236 -2.77 3.94 -16.49
N LEU A 237 -2.57 3.20 -15.42
CA LEU A 237 -2.40 1.75 -15.44
C LEU A 237 -3.74 1.00 -15.54
N ALA A 238 -4.81 1.58 -14.97
CA ALA A 238 -6.14 1.01 -15.06
C ALA A 238 -7.24 2.05 -14.83
N ARG A 239 -8.42 1.79 -15.38
CA ARG A 239 -9.69 2.42 -15.03
C ARG A 239 -10.70 1.34 -14.67
N LEU A 240 -11.04 1.25 -13.39
CA LEU A 240 -11.92 0.22 -12.86
C LEU A 240 -13.35 0.73 -12.77
N PRO A 241 -14.34 -0.12 -13.07
CA PRO A 241 -15.74 0.24 -12.93
C PRO A 241 -16.18 0.32 -11.47
N ILE A 242 -17.33 0.94 -11.25
CA ILE A 242 -18.15 0.67 -10.07
C ILE A 242 -18.76 -0.71 -10.31
N ASP A 243 -18.34 -1.69 -9.51
CA ASP A 243 -18.80 -3.08 -9.65
C ASP A 243 -19.31 -3.59 -8.30
N PRO A 244 -20.63 -3.78 -8.16
CA PRO A 244 -21.22 -4.33 -6.93
C PRO A 244 -20.69 -5.72 -6.57
N ALA A 245 -20.33 -6.54 -7.57
CA ALA A 245 -19.79 -7.88 -7.30
C ALA A 245 -18.41 -7.82 -6.62
N VAL A 246 -17.60 -6.82 -6.94
CA VAL A 246 -16.32 -6.59 -6.26
C VAL A 246 -16.55 -6.16 -4.80
N ALA A 247 -17.53 -5.29 -4.55
CA ALA A 247 -17.88 -4.87 -3.19
C ALA A 247 -18.40 -6.05 -2.36
N GLU A 248 -19.29 -6.85 -2.93
CA GLU A 248 -19.82 -8.05 -2.28
C GLU A 248 -18.71 -9.08 -1.99
N ALA A 249 -17.81 -9.31 -2.94
CA ALA A 249 -16.68 -10.20 -2.74
C ALA A 249 -15.73 -9.70 -1.65
N TYR A 250 -15.54 -8.38 -1.56
CA TYR A 250 -14.74 -7.74 -0.50
C TYR A 250 -15.35 -7.99 0.89
N ASP A 251 -16.64 -7.70 1.04
CA ASP A 251 -17.35 -7.83 2.32
C ASP A 251 -17.47 -9.29 2.77
N ASN A 252 -17.50 -10.23 1.82
CA ASN A 252 -17.58 -11.68 2.09
C ASN A 252 -16.20 -12.37 2.20
N GLY A 253 -15.09 -11.64 2.14
CA GLY A 253 -13.75 -12.25 2.22
C GLY A 253 -13.40 -13.12 1.01
N GLN A 254 -13.88 -12.74 -0.16
CA GLN A 254 -13.77 -13.53 -1.40
C GLN A 254 -13.02 -12.79 -2.51
N MET A 255 -12.13 -11.85 -2.17
CA MET A 255 -11.39 -11.08 -3.18
C MET A 255 -10.57 -11.93 -4.13
N GLU A 256 -10.17 -13.13 -3.72
CA GLU A 256 -9.47 -14.08 -4.57
C GLU A 256 -10.31 -14.62 -5.75
N THR A 257 -11.64 -14.39 -5.76
CA THR A 257 -12.54 -14.78 -6.86
C THR A 257 -12.77 -13.68 -7.89
N VAL A 258 -12.41 -12.43 -7.58
CA VAL A 258 -12.67 -11.25 -8.41
C VAL A 258 -11.84 -11.30 -9.71
N ASN A 259 -12.43 -10.86 -10.83
CA ASN A 259 -11.68 -10.69 -12.07
C ASN A 259 -10.71 -9.50 -11.96
N THR A 260 -9.44 -9.74 -12.28
CA THR A 260 -8.35 -8.77 -12.17
C THR A 260 -7.74 -8.38 -13.52
N GLU A 261 -8.32 -8.80 -14.66
CA GLU A 261 -7.78 -8.54 -16.00
C GLU A 261 -7.60 -7.05 -16.31
N ALA A 262 -8.48 -6.19 -15.77
CA ALA A 262 -8.37 -4.74 -15.94
C ALA A 262 -7.08 -4.14 -15.32
N LEU A 263 -6.38 -4.89 -14.45
CA LEU A 263 -5.13 -4.49 -13.83
C LEU A 263 -3.88 -5.02 -14.55
N SER A 264 -4.00 -5.62 -15.73
CA SER A 264 -2.86 -6.20 -16.46
C SER A 264 -1.71 -5.21 -16.67
N ALA A 265 -2.00 -3.98 -17.08
CA ALA A 265 -0.97 -2.96 -17.25
C ALA A 265 -0.31 -2.54 -15.92
N ALA A 266 -1.05 -2.56 -14.80
CA ALA A 266 -0.49 -2.31 -13.49
C ALA A 266 0.46 -3.45 -13.06
N VAL A 267 0.06 -4.69 -13.30
CA VAL A 267 0.89 -5.88 -13.06
C VAL A 267 2.18 -5.83 -13.89
N GLU A 268 2.10 -5.49 -15.18
CA GLU A 268 3.27 -5.32 -16.03
C GLU A 268 4.21 -4.19 -15.55
N ALA A 269 3.65 -3.09 -15.06
CA ALA A 269 4.44 -1.99 -14.50
C ALA A 269 5.17 -2.43 -13.21
N ILE A 270 4.52 -3.23 -12.35
CA ILE A 270 5.14 -3.80 -11.15
C ILE A 270 6.28 -4.76 -11.56
N GLU A 271 6.07 -5.67 -12.51
CA GLU A 271 7.09 -6.62 -12.94
C GLU A 271 8.33 -5.93 -13.54
N LYS A 272 8.17 -4.75 -14.15
CA LYS A 272 9.30 -3.96 -14.67
C LYS A 272 10.21 -3.38 -13.57
N THR A 273 9.78 -3.37 -12.31
CA THR A 273 10.68 -2.99 -11.20
C THR A 273 11.73 -4.06 -10.90
N ASP A 274 11.64 -5.23 -11.51
CA ASP A 274 12.60 -6.33 -11.35
C ASP A 274 13.90 -6.15 -12.20
N VAL A 275 13.94 -5.15 -13.09
CA VAL A 275 15.03 -4.94 -14.07
C VAL A 275 16.05 -3.91 -13.60
#